data_14a64df20af6311a2e834cfde4bc0ad7
#
_entry.id   14a64df20af6311a2e834cfde4bc0ad7
#
_cell.length_a   1.000
_cell.length_b   1.000
_cell.length_c   1.000
_cell.angle_alpha   90.00
_cell.angle_beta   90.00
_cell.angle_gamma   90.00
#
_symmetry.space_group_name_H-M   'P 1'
#
loop_
_entity.id
_entity.type
_entity.pdbx_description
1 polymer ?
#
loop_
_entity_poly.entity_id
_entity_poly.type
_entity_poly.pdbx_seq_one_letter_code
_entity_poly.pdbx_strand_id
1 'polypeptide(L)'
;MPTIKDIAKEAGVAQGTVSNVLNGRGNVSCDKIILVEQACAKLGYTMNQRAKTLRQGSSKLLAAIIPNVHDRRYTDFFLSFKNYAESSGYSVRLYFSNDLLAEEEFQLQTIRSEMTAGIATFSSCTKDGRNIYDEIGIPKQDVVFVERNPFDSPFYIGFDYTKAGLELAEKLTSKKCSRILLITETLDYSSQNEFYMAFSAALKAKDCVLHHVQTDSLHCYTHFLQVLNDLESVDAVVLTNYHLAENFSNVSKTFYPHLHSPIYTISPLFTIPSVGCKKYELNYRLMGRCAAEQLIKRKENKRFETQPMILHNDGMRNWLSKIPGSTCKRLTILTLDSPTARIMENMARIYTDATGIEIKVAICSYDGIHEILSDLGNTDAYDVIRLDHTWLSWFGEHI
;
A
#
# COMPACT_ATOMS: atom_id res chain seq x y z
N MET A 1 -1.76 40.56 2.68
CA MET A 1 -2.56 39.56 1.94
C MET A 1 -3.94 40.16 1.68
N PRO A 2 -4.47 40.07 0.47
CA PRO A 2 -5.83 40.54 0.19
C PRO A 2 -6.86 39.77 1.02
N THR A 3 -7.94 40.44 1.39
CA THR A 3 -9.02 39.91 2.24
C THR A 3 -10.30 39.74 1.41
N ILE A 4 -11.30 39.03 1.95
CA ILE A 4 -12.64 38.94 1.33
C ILE A 4 -13.25 40.33 1.10
N LYS A 5 -12.93 41.33 1.93
CA LYS A 5 -13.36 42.73 1.74
C LYS A 5 -12.74 43.34 0.51
N ASP A 6 -11.46 43.07 0.26
CA ASP A 6 -10.76 43.63 -0.89
C ASP A 6 -11.29 43.00 -2.20
N ILE A 7 -11.57 41.69 -2.20
CA ILE A 7 -12.19 40.98 -3.32
C ILE A 7 -13.60 41.53 -3.61
N ALA A 8 -14.41 41.74 -2.55
CA ALA A 8 -15.76 42.28 -2.67
C ALA A 8 -15.76 43.69 -3.31
N LYS A 9 -14.78 44.51 -2.89
CA LYS A 9 -14.58 45.86 -3.45
C LYS A 9 -14.15 45.82 -4.92
N GLU A 10 -13.18 44.93 -5.24
CA GLU A 10 -12.68 44.78 -6.62
C GLU A 10 -13.72 44.18 -7.55
N ALA A 11 -14.48 43.18 -7.12
CA ALA A 11 -15.54 42.53 -7.89
C ALA A 11 -16.85 43.31 -7.94
N GLY A 12 -17.00 44.40 -7.15
CA GLY A 12 -18.25 45.19 -7.09
C GLY A 12 -19.45 44.42 -6.52
N VAL A 13 -19.21 43.43 -5.62
CA VAL A 13 -20.27 42.61 -5.04
C VAL A 13 -20.22 42.63 -3.51
N ALA A 14 -21.30 42.19 -2.86
CA ALA A 14 -21.33 42.09 -1.40
C ALA A 14 -20.35 41.01 -0.88
N GLN A 15 -19.78 41.19 0.31
CA GLN A 15 -18.89 40.21 0.94
C GLN A 15 -19.53 38.81 1.10
N GLY A 16 -20.85 38.75 1.36
CA GLY A 16 -21.62 37.52 1.39
C GLY A 16 -21.63 36.78 0.05
N THR A 17 -21.68 37.52 -1.08
CA THR A 17 -21.60 36.95 -2.42
C THR A 17 -20.22 36.35 -2.67
N VAL A 18 -19.14 37.07 -2.32
CA VAL A 18 -17.78 36.54 -2.43
C VAL A 18 -17.62 35.27 -1.58
N SER A 19 -18.12 35.31 -0.35
CA SER A 19 -18.09 34.13 0.54
C SER A 19 -18.85 32.92 -0.04
N ASN A 20 -20.00 33.17 -0.66
CA ASN A 20 -20.80 32.13 -1.30
C ASN A 20 -20.08 31.53 -2.53
N VAL A 21 -19.53 32.37 -3.40
CA VAL A 21 -18.74 31.93 -4.56
C VAL A 21 -17.53 31.09 -4.12
N LEU A 22 -16.72 31.62 -3.18
CA LEU A 22 -15.52 30.95 -2.69
C LEU A 22 -15.81 29.61 -1.98
N ASN A 23 -17.00 29.44 -1.41
CA ASN A 23 -17.41 28.23 -0.71
C ASN A 23 -18.29 27.31 -1.56
N GLY A 24 -18.60 27.66 -2.80
CA GLY A 24 -19.50 26.88 -3.67
C GLY A 24 -20.93 26.80 -3.08
N ARG A 25 -21.37 27.80 -2.32
CA ARG A 25 -22.67 27.80 -1.63
C ARG A 25 -23.63 28.81 -2.26
N GLY A 26 -24.90 28.42 -2.38
CA GLY A 26 -25.98 29.30 -2.79
C GLY A 26 -26.11 29.47 -4.30
N ASN A 27 -27.29 29.95 -4.74
CA ASN A 27 -27.55 30.32 -6.12
C ASN A 27 -26.93 31.70 -6.44
N VAL A 28 -25.64 31.68 -6.80
CA VAL A 28 -24.98 32.90 -7.31
C VAL A 28 -25.01 32.85 -8.83
N SER A 29 -25.40 33.94 -9.46
CA SER A 29 -25.43 34.03 -10.93
C SER A 29 -24.03 33.87 -11.54
N CYS A 30 -23.93 33.27 -12.73
CA CYS A 30 -22.66 33.04 -13.42
C CYS A 30 -21.82 34.29 -13.55
N ASP A 31 -22.46 35.45 -13.86
CA ASP A 31 -21.77 36.73 -14.00
C ASP A 31 -21.04 37.15 -12.71
N LYS A 32 -21.66 36.93 -11.54
CA LYS A 32 -21.05 37.26 -10.26
C LYS A 32 -19.91 36.28 -9.91
N ILE A 33 -20.03 35.04 -10.33
CA ILE A 33 -18.95 34.04 -10.15
C ILE A 33 -17.72 34.48 -10.94
N ILE A 34 -17.90 34.85 -12.22
CA ILE A 34 -16.82 35.32 -13.09
C ILE A 34 -16.15 36.57 -12.52
N LEU A 35 -16.93 37.56 -12.06
CA LEU A 35 -16.38 38.78 -11.45
C LEU A 35 -15.54 38.51 -10.20
N VAL A 36 -16.00 37.61 -9.35
CA VAL A 36 -15.25 37.23 -8.15
C VAL A 36 -13.99 36.47 -8.49
N GLU A 37 -14.01 35.54 -9.45
CA GLU A 37 -12.82 34.80 -9.91
C GLU A 37 -11.77 35.72 -10.53
N GLN A 38 -12.19 36.67 -11.35
CA GLN A 38 -11.31 37.70 -11.95
C GLN A 38 -10.69 38.60 -10.87
N ALA A 39 -11.46 39.02 -9.88
CA ALA A 39 -10.96 39.80 -8.75
C ALA A 39 -9.95 39.01 -7.89
N CYS A 40 -10.21 37.74 -7.67
CA CYS A 40 -9.27 36.85 -6.96
C CYS A 40 -7.94 36.72 -7.73
N ALA A 41 -8.01 36.49 -9.06
CA ALA A 41 -6.82 36.39 -9.90
C ALA A 41 -6.01 37.71 -9.91
N LYS A 42 -6.70 38.83 -10.08
CA LYS A 42 -6.08 40.17 -10.12
C LYS A 42 -5.38 40.54 -8.81
N LEU A 43 -5.99 40.19 -7.68
CA LEU A 43 -5.44 40.46 -6.35
C LEU A 43 -4.46 39.39 -5.85
N GLY A 44 -4.23 38.32 -6.60
CA GLY A 44 -3.40 37.19 -6.17
C GLY A 44 -3.95 36.52 -4.91
N TYR A 45 -5.28 36.52 -4.74
CA TYR A 45 -5.91 35.90 -3.57
C TYR A 45 -5.92 34.40 -3.67
N THR A 46 -5.26 33.75 -2.74
CA THR A 46 -5.39 32.30 -2.49
C THR A 46 -6.24 32.07 -1.25
N MET A 47 -7.25 31.21 -1.36
CA MET A 47 -8.13 30.92 -0.23
C MET A 47 -7.30 30.33 0.94
N ASN A 48 -7.31 31.02 2.06
CA ASN A 48 -6.67 30.50 3.28
C ASN A 48 -7.50 29.33 3.82
N GLN A 49 -7.09 28.10 3.50
CA GLN A 49 -7.74 26.87 3.97
C GLN A 49 -7.84 26.80 5.50
N ARG A 50 -6.84 27.31 6.22
CA ARG A 50 -6.86 27.37 7.71
C ARG A 50 -8.00 28.27 8.22
N ALA A 51 -8.19 29.44 7.59
CA ALA A 51 -9.29 30.35 7.96
C ALA A 51 -10.67 29.77 7.61
N LYS A 52 -10.75 28.96 6.55
CA LYS A 52 -11.96 28.23 6.18
C LYS A 52 -12.28 27.14 7.19
N THR A 53 -11.29 26.34 7.57
CA THR A 53 -11.40 25.27 8.57
C THR A 53 -11.82 25.81 9.93
N LEU A 54 -11.24 26.93 10.38
CA LEU A 54 -11.60 27.59 11.63
C LEU A 54 -13.08 28.06 11.64
N ARG A 55 -13.59 28.57 10.52
CA ARG A 55 -14.99 29.00 10.42
C ARG A 55 -15.97 27.85 10.29
N GLN A 56 -15.58 26.75 9.68
CA GLN A 56 -16.43 25.58 9.46
C GLN A 56 -16.40 24.59 10.64
N GLY A 57 -15.48 24.77 11.60
CA GLY A 57 -15.31 23.89 12.77
C GLY A 57 -14.88 22.48 12.45
N SER A 58 -14.58 22.16 11.17
CA SER A 58 -14.15 20.84 10.73
C SER A 58 -13.11 20.93 9.60
N SER A 59 -12.00 20.23 9.78
CA SER A 59 -11.01 20.03 8.73
C SER A 59 -11.43 18.87 7.84
N LYS A 60 -11.16 18.99 6.54
CA LYS A 60 -11.23 17.87 5.59
C LYS A 60 -9.82 17.39 5.20
N LEU A 61 -8.88 17.47 6.12
CA LEU A 61 -7.52 17.01 5.96
C LEU A 61 -7.30 15.76 6.81
N LEU A 62 -6.91 14.66 6.19
CA LEU A 62 -6.44 13.46 6.86
C LEU A 62 -4.90 13.42 6.82
N ALA A 63 -4.30 12.84 7.84
CA ALA A 63 -2.88 12.58 7.92
C ALA A 63 -2.60 11.08 7.81
N ALA A 64 -1.55 10.73 7.08
CA ALA A 64 -0.98 9.39 7.09
C ALA A 64 0.47 9.48 7.57
N ILE A 65 0.82 8.73 8.63
CA ILE A 65 2.19 8.60 9.12
C ILE A 65 2.66 7.21 8.75
N ILE A 66 3.73 7.14 7.94
CA ILE A 66 4.35 5.88 7.53
C ILE A 66 5.87 5.96 7.82
N PRO A 67 6.55 4.83 8.02
CA PRO A 67 7.99 4.87 8.25
C PRO A 67 8.77 5.46 7.09
N ASN A 68 8.55 4.99 5.87
CA ASN A 68 9.28 5.43 4.67
C ASN A 68 8.51 5.08 3.39
N VAL A 69 9.05 5.42 2.22
CA VAL A 69 8.48 5.07 0.90
C VAL A 69 9.21 3.93 0.19
N HIS A 70 10.27 3.42 0.76
CA HIS A 70 11.07 2.36 0.14
C HIS A 70 10.37 1.00 0.24
N ASP A 71 9.67 0.76 1.36
CA ASP A 71 8.88 -0.44 1.53
C ASP A 71 7.52 -0.31 0.85
N ARG A 72 7.23 -1.24 -0.04
CA ARG A 72 5.99 -1.26 -0.81
C ARG A 72 4.74 -1.42 0.05
N ARG A 73 4.83 -1.99 1.26
CA ARG A 73 3.71 -2.07 2.20
C ARG A 73 3.13 -0.68 2.44
N TYR A 74 3.98 0.26 2.77
CA TYR A 74 3.62 1.63 3.13
C TYR A 74 3.10 2.42 1.92
N THR A 75 3.72 2.25 0.75
CA THR A 75 3.27 2.95 -0.47
C THR A 75 1.94 2.42 -0.99
N ASP A 76 1.72 1.10 -1.00
CA ASP A 76 0.44 0.50 -1.38
C ASP A 76 -0.69 0.90 -0.41
N PHE A 77 -0.40 0.96 0.90
CA PHE A 77 -1.31 1.50 1.90
C PHE A 77 -1.66 2.97 1.61
N PHE A 78 -0.63 3.82 1.50
CA PHE A 78 -0.81 5.26 1.35
C PHE A 78 -1.58 5.63 0.08
N LEU A 79 -1.23 5.04 -1.05
CA LEU A 79 -1.92 5.33 -2.31
C LEU A 79 -3.41 4.97 -2.25
N SER A 80 -3.75 3.84 -1.64
CA SER A 80 -5.15 3.45 -1.50
C SER A 80 -5.90 4.30 -0.47
N PHE A 81 -5.26 4.64 0.65
CA PHE A 81 -5.77 5.58 1.65
C PHE A 81 -6.09 6.94 1.02
N LYS A 82 -5.12 7.50 0.29
CA LYS A 82 -5.25 8.78 -0.41
C LYS A 82 -6.39 8.75 -1.43
N ASN A 83 -6.41 7.76 -2.32
CA ASN A 83 -7.41 7.67 -3.37
C ASN A 83 -8.84 7.61 -2.80
N TYR A 84 -9.06 6.82 -1.75
CA TYR A 84 -10.37 6.76 -1.11
C TYR A 84 -10.75 8.07 -0.40
N ALA A 85 -9.82 8.68 0.31
CA ALA A 85 -10.04 9.95 0.98
C ALA A 85 -10.38 11.07 -0.01
N GLU A 86 -9.64 11.19 -1.11
CA GLU A 86 -9.86 12.20 -2.14
C GLU A 86 -11.20 12.00 -2.86
N SER A 87 -11.59 10.76 -3.17
CA SER A 87 -12.91 10.45 -3.74
C SER A 87 -14.07 10.82 -2.79
N SER A 88 -13.79 10.88 -1.50
CA SER A 88 -14.73 11.29 -0.45
C SER A 88 -14.65 12.79 -0.11
N GLY A 89 -13.87 13.58 -0.85
CA GLY A 89 -13.74 15.02 -0.68
C GLY A 89 -12.83 15.45 0.47
N TYR A 90 -11.91 14.57 0.90
CA TYR A 90 -10.87 14.87 1.88
C TYR A 90 -9.52 15.01 1.17
N SER A 91 -8.68 15.94 1.62
CA SER A 91 -7.26 15.99 1.23
C SER A 91 -6.44 15.12 2.18
N VAL A 92 -5.28 14.66 1.70
CA VAL A 92 -4.38 13.81 2.49
C VAL A 92 -2.99 14.43 2.54
N ARG A 93 -2.38 14.41 3.73
CA ARG A 93 -0.97 14.75 3.92
C ARG A 93 -0.20 13.55 4.43
N LEU A 94 0.96 13.32 3.84
CA LEU A 94 1.88 12.24 4.19
C LEU A 94 2.99 12.77 5.09
N TYR A 95 3.31 12.01 6.14
CA TYR A 95 4.38 12.26 7.09
C TYR A 95 5.25 11.01 7.24
N PHE A 96 6.51 11.20 7.53
CA PHE A 96 7.48 10.11 7.73
C PHE A 96 7.96 10.06 9.16
N SER A 97 7.95 8.87 9.77
CA SER A 97 8.50 8.63 11.11
C SER A 97 9.90 8.02 11.08
N ASN A 98 10.34 7.46 9.96
CA ASN A 98 11.58 6.69 9.84
C ASN A 98 11.71 5.58 10.92
N ASP A 99 10.59 5.09 11.45
CA ASP A 99 10.52 4.20 12.62
C ASP A 99 11.21 4.76 13.87
N LEU A 100 11.29 6.09 13.99
CA LEU A 100 11.85 6.80 15.13
C LEU A 100 10.74 7.48 15.92
N LEU A 101 10.66 7.16 17.23
CA LEU A 101 9.65 7.75 18.12
C LEU A 101 9.69 9.27 18.16
N ALA A 102 10.89 9.86 18.17
CA ALA A 102 11.08 11.31 18.19
C ALA A 102 10.58 11.99 16.91
N GLU A 103 10.77 11.36 15.75
CA GLU A 103 10.25 11.85 14.48
C GLU A 103 8.71 11.78 14.45
N GLU A 104 8.13 10.66 14.91
CA GLU A 104 6.68 10.53 14.99
C GLU A 104 6.08 11.57 15.95
N GLU A 105 6.70 11.79 17.11
CA GLU A 105 6.29 12.82 18.07
C GLU A 105 6.31 14.23 17.44
N PHE A 106 7.35 14.57 16.71
CA PHE A 106 7.45 15.83 15.97
C PHE A 106 6.35 15.99 14.92
N GLN A 107 6.07 14.91 14.14
CA GLN A 107 5.00 14.93 13.15
C GLN A 107 3.62 15.12 13.82
N LEU A 108 3.37 14.44 14.94
CA LEU A 108 2.10 14.58 15.68
C LEU A 108 1.86 15.99 16.19
N GLN A 109 2.90 16.70 16.67
CA GLN A 109 2.80 18.11 17.05
C GLN A 109 2.42 18.99 15.85
N THR A 110 3.01 18.73 14.68
CA THR A 110 2.67 19.41 13.44
C THR A 110 1.22 19.15 13.02
N ILE A 111 0.81 17.88 13.00
CA ILE A 111 -0.55 17.43 12.66
C ILE A 111 -1.59 18.08 13.58
N ARG A 112 -1.32 18.13 14.89
CA ARG A 112 -2.19 18.79 15.85
C ARG A 112 -2.38 20.28 15.52
N SER A 113 -1.30 20.96 15.14
CA SER A 113 -1.35 22.40 14.78
C SER A 113 -2.17 22.65 13.50
N GLU A 114 -2.32 21.66 12.64
CA GLU A 114 -3.06 21.74 11.38
C GLU A 114 -4.53 21.38 11.50
N MET A 115 -4.99 20.98 12.69
CA MET A 115 -6.38 20.61 12.98
C MET A 115 -6.89 19.53 12.01
N THR A 116 -6.11 18.47 11.81
CA THR A 116 -6.51 17.36 10.92
C THR A 116 -7.78 16.68 11.40
N ALA A 117 -8.53 16.10 10.47
CA ALA A 117 -9.76 15.36 10.75
C ALA A 117 -9.50 13.97 11.34
N GLY A 118 -8.30 13.42 11.08
CA GLY A 118 -7.91 12.10 11.59
C GLY A 118 -6.54 11.69 11.09
N ILE A 119 -5.97 10.67 11.72
CA ILE A 119 -4.62 10.16 11.51
C ILE A 119 -4.68 8.66 11.31
N ALA A 120 -4.05 8.16 10.26
CA ALA A 120 -3.72 6.74 10.11
C ALA A 120 -2.21 6.56 10.26
N THR A 121 -1.75 5.62 11.09
CA THR A 121 -0.34 5.53 11.45
C THR A 121 0.18 4.10 11.57
N PHE A 122 1.38 3.86 11.01
CA PHE A 122 2.26 2.75 11.37
C PHE A 122 3.15 3.24 12.51
N SER A 123 2.64 3.16 13.74
CA SER A 123 3.27 3.80 14.88
C SER A 123 4.63 3.20 15.22
N SER A 124 5.58 4.06 15.58
CA SER A 124 6.89 3.70 16.15
C SER A 124 6.82 3.45 17.66
N CYS A 125 5.65 3.64 18.28
CA CYS A 125 5.44 3.32 19.69
C CYS A 125 5.51 1.81 19.92
N THR A 126 6.02 1.44 21.09
CA THR A 126 6.08 0.06 21.56
C THR A 126 5.07 -0.17 22.69
N LYS A 127 4.74 -1.44 23.00
CA LYS A 127 3.71 -1.81 23.96
C LYS A 127 3.99 -1.25 25.35
N ASP A 128 5.25 -1.28 25.79
CA ASP A 128 5.69 -0.83 27.11
C ASP A 128 6.30 0.58 27.08
N GLY A 129 6.19 1.26 25.93
CA GLY A 129 6.76 2.59 25.70
C GLY A 129 5.82 3.73 26.05
N ARG A 130 6.31 4.95 25.82
CA ARG A 130 5.52 6.18 25.98
C ARG A 130 4.34 6.22 25.00
N ASN A 131 3.19 6.64 25.47
CA ASN A 131 2.05 6.97 24.61
C ASN A 131 2.10 8.44 24.19
N ILE A 132 2.86 8.75 23.16
CA ILE A 132 3.02 10.12 22.65
C ILE A 132 1.72 10.73 22.13
N TYR A 133 0.73 9.91 21.74
CA TYR A 133 -0.58 10.40 21.30
C TYR A 133 -1.37 11.00 22.45
N ASP A 134 -1.41 10.31 23.60
CA ASP A 134 -2.07 10.83 24.81
C ASP A 134 -1.30 12.04 25.39
N GLU A 135 0.04 12.00 25.39
CA GLU A 135 0.89 13.10 25.87
C GLU A 135 0.70 14.39 25.06
N ILE A 136 0.58 14.27 23.74
CA ILE A 136 0.31 15.41 22.85
C ILE A 136 -1.17 15.81 22.91
N GLY A 137 -2.06 14.95 23.40
CA GLY A 137 -3.50 15.19 23.50
C GLY A 137 -4.22 15.01 22.15
N ILE A 138 -3.85 14.00 21.38
CA ILE A 138 -4.58 13.57 20.19
C ILE A 138 -5.76 12.69 20.65
N PRO A 139 -7.02 13.02 20.27
CA PRO A 139 -8.17 12.21 20.68
C PRO A 139 -8.07 10.79 20.09
N LYS A 140 -8.30 9.76 20.91
CA LYS A 140 -8.18 8.36 20.51
C LYS A 140 -9.03 8.00 19.27
N GLN A 141 -10.23 8.56 19.19
CA GLN A 141 -11.12 8.34 18.04
C GLN A 141 -10.64 8.98 16.73
N ASP A 142 -9.68 9.89 16.79
CA ASP A 142 -9.11 10.55 15.62
C ASP A 142 -7.88 9.79 15.08
N VAL A 143 -7.49 8.68 15.71
CA VAL A 143 -6.36 7.84 15.29
C VAL A 143 -6.84 6.47 14.85
N VAL A 144 -6.27 5.95 13.77
CA VAL A 144 -6.33 4.55 13.36
C VAL A 144 -4.90 4.02 13.34
N PHE A 145 -4.61 3.08 14.24
CA PHE A 145 -3.37 2.32 14.20
C PHE A 145 -3.46 1.25 13.11
N VAL A 146 -2.44 1.15 12.28
CA VAL A 146 -2.40 0.18 11.20
C VAL A 146 -1.19 -0.74 11.36
N GLU A 147 -1.40 -2.04 11.17
CA GLU A 147 -0.40 -3.11 11.30
C GLU A 147 0.17 -3.27 12.73
N ARG A 148 0.45 -2.18 13.42
CA ARG A 148 1.02 -2.16 14.79
C ARG A 148 -0.01 -1.58 15.75
N ASN A 149 -0.28 -2.28 16.85
CA ASN A 149 -1.23 -1.83 17.88
C ASN A 149 -0.55 -1.73 19.25
N PRO A 150 0.26 -0.69 19.48
CA PRO A 150 1.07 -0.60 20.70
C PRO A 150 0.24 -0.45 21.99
N PHE A 151 -1.01 0.02 21.88
CA PHE A 151 -1.84 0.38 23.04
C PHE A 151 -3.13 -0.44 23.15
N ASP A 152 -3.22 -1.57 22.48
CA ASP A 152 -4.45 -2.38 22.40
C ASP A 152 -5.69 -1.52 22.03
N SER A 153 -5.48 -0.57 21.12
CA SER A 153 -6.50 0.37 20.68
C SER A 153 -7.63 -0.36 19.96
N PRO A 154 -8.91 -0.04 20.28
CA PRO A 154 -10.03 -0.55 19.50
C PRO A 154 -10.06 0.01 18.06
N PHE A 155 -9.33 1.10 17.82
CA PHE A 155 -9.20 1.74 16.51
C PHE A 155 -7.94 1.24 15.80
N TYR A 156 -7.94 -0.04 15.49
CA TYR A 156 -6.85 -0.76 14.88
C TYR A 156 -7.31 -1.50 13.63
N ILE A 157 -6.45 -1.52 12.63
CA ILE A 157 -6.61 -2.33 11.42
C ILE A 157 -5.31 -3.10 11.18
N GLY A 158 -5.39 -4.42 11.17
CA GLY A 158 -4.25 -5.29 10.97
C GLY A 158 -4.59 -6.55 10.22
N PHE A 159 -3.64 -7.46 10.17
CA PHE A 159 -3.80 -8.82 9.65
C PHE A 159 -3.63 -9.81 10.81
N ASP A 160 -4.01 -11.06 10.57
CA ASP A 160 -3.78 -12.14 11.51
C ASP A 160 -2.34 -12.68 11.36
N TYR A 161 -1.41 -12.07 12.09
CA TYR A 161 0.00 -12.46 12.08
C TYR A 161 0.24 -13.80 12.80
N THR A 162 -0.58 -14.15 13.77
CA THR A 162 -0.58 -15.47 14.39
C THR A 162 -0.84 -16.55 13.34
N LYS A 163 -1.90 -16.38 12.54
CA LYS A 163 -2.23 -17.29 11.45
C LYS A 163 -1.10 -17.36 10.41
N ALA A 164 -0.52 -16.23 10.03
CA ALA A 164 0.60 -16.20 9.09
C ALA A 164 1.80 -17.00 9.59
N GLY A 165 2.14 -16.87 10.87
CA GLY A 165 3.21 -17.65 11.51
C GLY A 165 2.93 -19.15 11.49
N LEU A 166 1.72 -19.57 11.86
CA LEU A 166 1.32 -20.99 11.87
C LEU A 166 1.35 -21.59 10.46
N GLU A 167 0.76 -20.91 9.46
CA GLU A 167 0.69 -21.42 8.08
C GLU A 167 2.08 -21.53 7.44
N LEU A 168 2.99 -20.57 7.71
CA LEU A 168 4.37 -20.64 7.22
C LEU A 168 5.16 -21.75 7.91
N ALA A 169 5.00 -21.93 9.22
CA ALA A 169 5.66 -23.03 9.96
C ALA A 169 5.18 -24.40 9.43
N GLU A 170 3.89 -24.59 9.24
CA GLU A 170 3.31 -25.81 8.66
C GLU A 170 3.86 -26.07 7.26
N LYS A 171 3.95 -25.04 6.42
CA LYS A 171 4.50 -25.15 5.07
C LYS A 171 5.95 -25.61 5.05
N LEU A 172 6.78 -25.09 5.97
CA LEU A 172 8.19 -25.46 6.06
C LEU A 172 8.36 -26.88 6.60
N THR A 173 7.65 -27.24 7.66
CA THR A 173 7.72 -28.58 8.26
C THR A 173 7.19 -29.65 7.32
N SER A 174 6.12 -29.36 6.53
CA SER A 174 5.64 -30.27 5.48
C SER A 174 6.68 -30.53 4.37
N LYS A 175 7.63 -29.62 4.20
CA LYS A 175 8.77 -29.75 3.27
C LYS A 175 10.02 -30.36 3.94
N LYS A 176 9.89 -30.84 5.18
CA LYS A 176 10.98 -31.42 5.98
C LYS A 176 12.13 -30.44 6.26
N CYS A 177 11.86 -29.14 6.29
CA CYS A 177 12.84 -28.16 6.75
C CYS A 177 12.99 -28.31 8.26
N SER A 178 14.22 -28.52 8.73
CA SER A 178 14.56 -28.74 10.13
C SER A 178 15.39 -27.60 10.74
N ARG A 179 16.13 -26.86 9.92
CA ARG A 179 16.95 -25.70 10.32
C ARG A 179 16.48 -24.47 9.55
N ILE A 180 15.96 -23.50 10.27
CA ILE A 180 15.30 -22.33 9.69
C ILE A 180 15.93 -21.06 10.23
N LEU A 181 16.29 -20.13 9.35
CA LEU A 181 16.65 -18.77 9.69
C LEU A 181 15.41 -17.89 9.59
N LEU A 182 15.03 -17.24 10.69
CA LEU A 182 14.00 -16.23 10.73
C LEU A 182 14.62 -14.85 10.93
N ILE A 183 14.28 -13.92 10.06
CA ILE A 183 14.69 -12.52 10.17
C ILE A 183 13.42 -11.67 10.30
N THR A 184 13.33 -10.91 11.40
CA THR A 184 12.20 -10.02 11.70
C THR A 184 12.66 -8.57 11.85
N GLU A 185 11.73 -7.64 11.80
CA GLU A 185 11.91 -6.32 12.41
C GLU A 185 11.93 -6.49 13.94
N THR A 186 11.97 -5.39 14.71
CA THR A 186 11.94 -5.48 16.18
C THR A 186 10.68 -6.18 16.69
N LEU A 187 10.82 -7.07 17.68
CA LEU A 187 9.69 -7.72 18.33
C LEU A 187 8.89 -6.79 19.26
N ASP A 188 9.34 -5.56 19.45
CA ASP A 188 8.57 -4.54 20.16
C ASP A 188 7.32 -4.11 19.39
N TYR A 189 7.26 -4.38 18.08
CA TYR A 189 6.06 -4.21 17.27
C TYR A 189 5.12 -5.40 17.41
N SER A 190 3.84 -5.13 17.69
CA SER A 190 2.84 -6.19 17.97
C SER A 190 2.75 -7.22 16.84
N SER A 191 2.73 -6.77 15.57
CA SER A 191 2.67 -7.64 14.40
C SER A 191 3.85 -8.59 14.29
N GLN A 192 5.07 -8.11 14.59
CA GLN A 192 6.28 -8.93 14.54
C GLN A 192 6.30 -9.95 15.68
N ASN A 193 5.90 -9.52 16.87
CA ASN A 193 5.83 -10.39 18.04
C ASN A 193 4.78 -11.50 17.89
N GLU A 194 3.57 -11.15 17.41
CA GLU A 194 2.51 -12.14 17.16
C GLU A 194 2.96 -13.21 16.17
N PHE A 195 3.58 -12.78 15.07
CA PHE A 195 4.15 -13.71 14.09
C PHE A 195 5.22 -14.60 14.71
N TYR A 196 6.20 -14.00 15.38
CA TYR A 196 7.32 -14.71 15.99
C TYR A 196 6.86 -15.75 17.01
N MET A 197 5.97 -15.38 17.93
CA MET A 197 5.46 -16.27 18.96
C MET A 197 4.76 -17.49 18.38
N ALA A 198 3.88 -17.28 17.39
CA ALA A 198 3.17 -18.37 16.74
C ALA A 198 4.11 -19.27 15.90
N PHE A 199 4.99 -18.65 15.12
CA PHE A 199 5.94 -19.36 14.25
C PHE A 199 6.93 -20.20 15.05
N SER A 200 7.56 -19.61 16.08
CA SER A 200 8.56 -20.29 16.93
C SER A 200 7.95 -21.43 17.72
N ALA A 201 6.75 -21.24 18.28
CA ALA A 201 6.04 -22.29 19.01
C ALA A 201 5.69 -23.49 18.11
N ALA A 202 5.21 -23.22 16.88
CA ALA A 202 4.86 -24.26 15.92
C ALA A 202 6.09 -25.06 15.45
N LEU A 203 7.24 -24.41 15.25
CA LEU A 203 8.49 -25.07 14.89
C LEU A 203 9.05 -25.90 16.04
N LYS A 204 9.01 -25.37 17.27
CA LYS A 204 9.45 -26.09 18.48
C LYS A 204 8.65 -27.38 18.68
N ALA A 205 7.35 -27.37 18.42
CA ALA A 205 6.49 -28.55 18.49
C ALA A 205 6.84 -29.63 17.44
N LYS A 206 7.70 -29.33 16.48
CA LYS A 206 8.19 -30.23 15.42
C LYS A 206 9.71 -30.49 15.49
N ASP A 207 10.34 -30.15 16.62
CA ASP A 207 11.78 -30.29 16.85
C ASP A 207 12.66 -29.60 15.80
N CYS A 208 12.17 -28.49 15.20
CA CYS A 208 12.95 -27.71 14.27
C CYS A 208 13.85 -26.71 15.02
N VAL A 209 15.05 -26.51 14.49
CA VAL A 209 16.02 -25.51 14.99
C VAL A 209 15.69 -24.15 14.33
N LEU A 210 15.44 -23.14 15.15
CA LEU A 210 15.18 -21.79 14.74
C LEU A 210 16.35 -20.88 15.11
N HIS A 211 16.99 -20.30 14.10
CA HIS A 211 17.91 -19.18 14.26
C HIS A 211 17.13 -17.89 14.03
N HIS A 212 17.09 -17.01 15.03
CA HIS A 212 16.31 -15.76 14.92
C HIS A 212 17.23 -14.54 15.00
N VAL A 213 17.02 -13.61 14.08
CA VAL A 213 17.75 -12.35 13.99
C VAL A 213 16.75 -11.20 13.82
N GLN A 214 16.93 -10.15 14.58
CA GLN A 214 16.20 -8.89 14.40
C GLN A 214 17.06 -7.90 13.63
N THR A 215 16.44 -7.17 12.69
CA THR A 215 17.12 -6.13 11.92
C THR A 215 16.15 -5.03 11.49
N ASP A 216 16.67 -3.93 11.02
CA ASP A 216 15.93 -2.84 10.40
C ASP A 216 16.47 -2.55 8.99
N SER A 217 15.85 -1.61 8.30
CA SER A 217 16.24 -1.25 6.93
C SER A 217 17.61 -0.55 6.85
N LEU A 218 18.10 0.06 7.94
CA LEU A 218 19.37 0.78 7.98
C LEU A 218 20.57 -0.16 8.19
N HIS A 219 20.39 -1.17 9.06
CA HIS A 219 21.45 -2.07 9.49
C HIS A 219 21.42 -3.45 8.82
N CYS A 220 20.40 -3.71 7.98
CA CYS A 220 20.15 -5.03 7.42
C CYS A 220 21.36 -5.63 6.68
N TYR A 221 22.10 -4.86 5.93
CA TYR A 221 23.26 -5.36 5.18
C TYR A 221 24.35 -5.92 6.11
N THR A 222 24.66 -5.19 7.18
CA THR A 222 25.67 -5.63 8.17
C THR A 222 25.22 -6.91 8.88
N HIS A 223 23.95 -6.95 9.31
CA HIS A 223 23.38 -8.10 9.97
C HIS A 223 23.31 -9.32 9.04
N PHE A 224 22.96 -9.12 7.76
CA PHE A 224 22.93 -10.22 6.79
C PHE A 224 24.30 -10.82 6.55
N LEU A 225 25.35 -9.99 6.42
CA LEU A 225 26.72 -10.47 6.26
C LEU A 225 27.19 -11.23 7.49
N GLN A 226 26.90 -10.74 8.70
CA GLN A 226 27.23 -11.45 9.95
C GLN A 226 26.54 -12.82 10.01
N VAL A 227 25.23 -12.83 9.83
CA VAL A 227 24.44 -14.07 9.89
C VAL A 227 24.89 -15.09 8.84
N LEU A 228 25.13 -14.64 7.60
CA LEU A 228 25.53 -15.53 6.52
C LEU A 228 26.97 -16.07 6.71
N ASN A 229 27.81 -15.31 7.41
CA ASN A 229 29.19 -15.75 7.74
C ASN A 229 29.19 -16.82 8.85
N ASP A 230 28.25 -16.72 9.79
CA ASP A 230 28.22 -17.58 10.98
C ASP A 230 27.37 -18.85 10.76
N LEU A 231 26.48 -18.85 9.75
CA LEU A 231 25.58 -19.98 9.47
C LEU A 231 26.21 -21.00 8.51
N GLU A 232 26.46 -22.21 9.02
CA GLU A 232 26.96 -23.30 8.18
C GLU A 232 25.98 -23.76 7.11
N SER A 233 24.69 -23.92 7.43
CA SER A 233 23.61 -24.22 6.48
C SER A 233 22.24 -24.06 7.10
N VAL A 234 21.25 -23.65 6.31
CA VAL A 234 19.83 -23.63 6.69
C VAL A 234 18.98 -24.20 5.55
N ASP A 235 17.86 -24.86 5.92
CA ASP A 235 16.96 -25.47 4.94
C ASP A 235 16.02 -24.43 4.32
N ALA A 236 15.75 -23.33 5.04
CA ALA A 236 14.94 -22.23 4.58
C ALA A 236 15.25 -20.93 5.32
N VAL A 237 15.02 -19.80 4.64
CA VAL A 237 15.10 -18.46 5.23
C VAL A 237 13.70 -17.84 5.18
N VAL A 238 13.25 -17.25 6.29
CA VAL A 238 11.97 -16.56 6.42
C VAL A 238 12.23 -15.10 6.80
N LEU A 239 11.65 -14.17 6.07
CA LEU A 239 11.71 -12.74 6.40
C LEU A 239 10.29 -12.18 6.50
N THR A 240 10.01 -11.44 7.57
CA THR A 240 8.69 -10.87 7.83
C THR A 240 8.40 -9.61 7.01
N ASN A 241 9.35 -9.21 6.16
CA ASN A 241 9.29 -7.99 5.36
C ASN A 241 9.88 -8.24 3.97
N TYR A 242 9.12 -7.91 2.93
CA TYR A 242 9.53 -8.13 1.53
C TYR A 242 10.77 -7.31 1.14
N HIS A 243 10.88 -6.07 1.60
CA HIS A 243 12.05 -5.23 1.33
C HIS A 243 13.34 -5.83 1.93
N LEU A 244 13.26 -6.35 3.16
CA LEU A 244 14.37 -7.09 3.75
C LEU A 244 14.71 -8.36 2.96
N ALA A 245 13.70 -9.06 2.42
CA ALA A 245 13.92 -10.26 1.61
C ALA A 245 14.62 -9.95 0.28
N GLU A 246 14.30 -8.83 -0.36
CA GLU A 246 15.01 -8.36 -1.56
C GLU A 246 16.47 -8.07 -1.25
N ASN A 247 16.73 -7.32 -0.18
CA ASN A 247 18.08 -6.98 0.26
C ASN A 247 18.87 -8.24 0.65
N PHE A 248 18.27 -9.15 1.41
CA PHE A 248 18.89 -10.43 1.78
C PHE A 248 19.25 -11.26 0.55
N SER A 249 18.35 -11.37 -0.40
CA SER A 249 18.61 -12.11 -1.64
C SER A 249 19.73 -11.48 -2.47
N ASN A 250 19.82 -10.15 -2.53
CA ASN A 250 20.90 -9.47 -3.22
C ASN A 250 22.25 -9.74 -2.54
N VAL A 251 22.30 -9.64 -1.21
CA VAL A 251 23.51 -9.96 -0.42
C VAL A 251 23.91 -11.43 -0.59
N SER A 252 22.96 -12.36 -0.44
CA SER A 252 23.27 -13.79 -0.55
C SER A 252 23.77 -14.16 -1.95
N LYS A 253 23.18 -13.66 -3.02
CA LYS A 253 23.64 -13.93 -4.39
C LYS A 253 25.01 -13.34 -4.69
N THR A 254 25.32 -12.18 -4.12
CA THR A 254 26.57 -11.46 -4.40
C THR A 254 27.74 -12.07 -3.62
N PHE A 255 27.54 -12.35 -2.33
CA PHE A 255 28.62 -12.74 -1.44
C PHE A 255 28.63 -14.23 -1.06
N TYR A 256 27.48 -14.91 -1.16
CA TYR A 256 27.27 -16.30 -0.78
C TYR A 256 26.53 -17.09 -1.88
N PRO A 257 27.07 -17.15 -3.12
CA PRO A 257 26.37 -17.75 -4.26
C PRO A 257 26.09 -19.25 -4.10
N HIS A 258 26.75 -19.92 -3.16
CA HIS A 258 26.51 -21.33 -2.82
C HIS A 258 25.29 -21.53 -1.91
N LEU A 259 24.71 -20.47 -1.35
CA LEU A 259 23.51 -20.56 -0.54
C LEU A 259 22.27 -20.69 -1.45
N HIS A 260 21.70 -21.89 -1.50
CA HIS A 260 20.53 -22.19 -2.33
C HIS A 260 19.23 -22.36 -1.53
N SER A 261 19.22 -21.96 -0.26
CA SER A 261 18.06 -22.09 0.61
C SER A 261 16.89 -21.25 0.10
N PRO A 262 15.68 -21.83 0.01
CA PRO A 262 14.50 -21.08 -0.42
C PRO A 262 14.15 -19.97 0.57
N ILE A 263 13.87 -18.78 0.03
CA ILE A 263 13.48 -17.61 0.80
C ILE A 263 11.95 -17.52 0.80
N TYR A 264 11.37 -17.36 2.00
CA TYR A 264 9.97 -17.09 2.24
C TYR A 264 9.81 -15.70 2.84
N THR A 265 8.79 -14.96 2.44
CA THR A 265 8.58 -13.60 2.96
C THR A 265 7.11 -13.22 3.03
N ILE A 266 6.76 -12.40 4.03
CA ILE A 266 5.50 -11.67 4.04
C ILE A 266 5.63 -10.51 3.03
N SER A 267 4.65 -10.36 2.15
CA SER A 267 4.73 -9.47 1.00
C SER A 267 3.40 -8.77 0.72
N PRO A 268 3.41 -7.52 0.24
CA PRO A 268 2.22 -6.93 -0.36
C PRO A 268 1.73 -7.75 -1.56
N LEU A 269 0.41 -7.66 -1.82
CA LEU A 269 -0.19 -8.27 -3.03
C LEU A 269 0.45 -7.73 -4.30
N PHE A 270 0.47 -8.58 -5.33
CA PHE A 270 0.92 -8.22 -6.68
C PHE A 270 2.35 -7.68 -6.78
N THR A 271 3.21 -8.02 -5.84
CA THR A 271 4.65 -7.81 -6.02
C THR A 271 5.17 -8.83 -7.02
N ILE A 272 5.83 -8.36 -8.07
CA ILE A 272 6.52 -9.27 -9.00
C ILE A 272 7.68 -9.93 -8.24
N PRO A 273 7.85 -11.26 -8.31
CA PRO A 273 8.98 -11.90 -7.65
C PRO A 273 10.28 -11.52 -8.37
N SER A 274 10.91 -10.44 -7.95
CA SER A 274 12.22 -10.06 -8.48
C SER A 274 13.32 -11.05 -8.14
N VAL A 275 13.08 -11.95 -7.17
CA VAL A 275 14.16 -12.68 -6.52
C VAL A 275 13.85 -14.16 -6.21
N GLY A 276 12.82 -14.74 -6.79
CA GLY A 276 12.48 -16.15 -6.53
C GLY A 276 11.97 -16.44 -5.11
N CYS A 277 11.59 -15.40 -4.35
CA CYS A 277 11.04 -15.56 -3.00
C CYS A 277 9.62 -16.15 -3.06
N LYS A 278 9.32 -17.05 -2.15
CA LYS A 278 7.96 -17.57 -1.91
C LYS A 278 7.25 -16.62 -0.98
N LYS A 279 6.08 -16.13 -1.39
CA LYS A 279 5.40 -15.04 -0.72
C LYS A 279 4.20 -15.52 0.09
N TYR A 280 4.05 -14.96 1.25
CA TYR A 280 2.83 -14.92 2.03
C TYR A 280 2.22 -13.53 1.83
N GLU A 281 1.10 -13.44 1.15
CA GLU A 281 0.58 -12.15 0.67
C GLU A 281 -0.46 -11.54 1.60
N LEU A 282 -0.35 -10.21 1.80
CA LEU A 282 -1.25 -9.38 2.60
C LEU A 282 -1.69 -8.15 1.79
N ASN A 283 -2.96 -7.77 1.90
CA ASN A 283 -3.56 -6.71 1.08
C ASN A 283 -3.46 -5.33 1.73
N TYR A 284 -2.31 -4.68 1.66
CA TYR A 284 -2.10 -3.34 2.19
C TYR A 284 -2.94 -2.24 1.51
N ARG A 285 -3.37 -2.46 0.26
CA ARG A 285 -4.31 -1.54 -0.40
C ARG A 285 -5.69 -1.57 0.26
N LEU A 286 -6.17 -2.76 0.61
CA LEU A 286 -7.43 -2.89 1.36
C LEU A 286 -7.30 -2.21 2.73
N MET A 287 -6.17 -2.40 3.42
CA MET A 287 -5.88 -1.74 4.71
C MET A 287 -5.96 -0.21 4.59
N GLY A 288 -5.33 0.37 3.57
CA GLY A 288 -5.36 1.81 3.34
C GLY A 288 -6.78 2.34 3.09
N ARG A 289 -7.56 1.65 2.25
CA ARG A 289 -8.96 2.00 2.01
C ARG A 289 -9.79 1.94 3.30
N CYS A 290 -9.68 0.86 4.05
CA CYS A 290 -10.43 0.69 5.31
C CYS A 290 -10.07 1.76 6.35
N ALA A 291 -8.79 2.13 6.45
CA ALA A 291 -8.34 3.17 7.36
C ALA A 291 -8.95 4.55 7.02
N ALA A 292 -8.93 4.94 5.74
CA ALA A 292 -9.55 6.18 5.29
C ALA A 292 -11.07 6.16 5.53
N GLU A 293 -11.72 5.06 5.19
CA GLU A 293 -13.17 4.89 5.38
C GLU A 293 -13.58 5.01 6.84
N GLN A 294 -12.85 4.38 7.76
CA GLN A 294 -13.13 4.46 9.19
C GLN A 294 -12.97 5.88 9.74
N LEU A 295 -11.90 6.59 9.39
CA LEU A 295 -11.68 7.96 9.82
C LEU A 295 -12.78 8.89 9.33
N ILE A 296 -13.17 8.77 8.06
CA ILE A 296 -14.22 9.60 7.45
C ILE A 296 -15.59 9.31 8.09
N LYS A 297 -15.96 8.04 8.27
CA LYS A 297 -17.21 7.65 8.93
C LYS A 297 -17.33 8.25 10.34
N ARG A 298 -16.26 8.20 11.12
CA ARG A 298 -16.24 8.80 12.48
C ARG A 298 -16.41 10.30 12.42
N LYS A 299 -15.69 10.99 11.51
CA LYS A 299 -15.75 12.45 11.39
C LYS A 299 -17.11 12.96 10.92
N GLU A 300 -17.80 12.18 10.11
CA GLU A 300 -19.14 12.50 9.61
C GLU A 300 -20.27 11.98 10.52
N ASN A 301 -19.94 11.53 11.74
CA ASN A 301 -20.87 10.96 12.70
C ASN A 301 -21.72 9.78 12.13
N LYS A 302 -21.18 9.07 11.14
CA LYS A 302 -21.78 7.86 10.60
C LYS A 302 -21.49 6.68 11.53
N ARG A 303 -22.30 5.63 11.42
CA ARG A 303 -22.07 4.39 12.16
C ARG A 303 -20.68 3.82 11.79
N PHE A 304 -19.84 3.56 12.78
CA PHE A 304 -18.50 2.98 12.62
C PHE A 304 -18.27 1.88 13.68
N GLU A 305 -17.32 1.02 13.37
CA GLU A 305 -16.94 -0.05 14.29
C GLU A 305 -15.96 0.48 15.35
N THR A 306 -16.16 0.04 16.59
CA THR A 306 -15.30 0.32 17.74
C THR A 306 -14.51 -0.90 18.20
N GLN A 307 -14.39 -1.89 17.30
CA GLN A 307 -13.63 -3.12 17.50
C GLN A 307 -12.44 -3.12 16.54
N PRO A 308 -11.32 -3.77 16.90
CA PRO A 308 -10.21 -3.99 15.99
C PRO A 308 -10.68 -4.70 14.71
N MET A 309 -10.25 -4.21 13.56
CA MET A 309 -10.55 -4.82 12.27
C MET A 309 -9.37 -5.69 11.84
N ILE A 310 -9.57 -7.00 11.83
CA ILE A 310 -8.57 -7.95 11.33
C ILE A 310 -8.93 -8.31 9.88
N LEU A 311 -8.07 -7.93 8.97
CA LEU A 311 -8.25 -8.20 7.55
C LEU A 311 -7.86 -9.64 7.23
N HIS A 312 -8.50 -10.19 6.21
CA HIS A 312 -8.19 -11.53 5.72
C HIS A 312 -6.76 -11.59 5.16
N ASN A 313 -6.02 -12.63 5.54
CA ASN A 313 -4.73 -12.93 4.95
C ASN A 313 -4.93 -13.62 3.60
N ASP A 314 -4.32 -13.09 2.54
CA ASP A 314 -4.35 -13.74 1.22
C ASP A 314 -3.49 -15.00 1.19
N GLY A 315 -2.49 -15.07 2.06
CA GLY A 315 -1.71 -16.26 2.31
C GLY A 315 -0.70 -16.59 1.20
N MET A 316 -0.26 -17.85 1.17
CA MET A 316 0.65 -18.33 0.12
C MET A 316 -0.14 -18.68 -1.14
N ARG A 317 -0.27 -17.72 -2.05
CA ARG A 317 -0.89 -17.98 -3.35
C ARG A 317 0.09 -18.68 -4.27
N ASN A 318 -0.38 -19.73 -4.90
CA ASN A 318 0.29 -20.27 -6.07
C ASN A 318 -0.34 -19.64 -7.32
N TRP A 319 0.11 -18.47 -7.70
CA TRP A 319 -0.37 -17.73 -8.88
C TRP A 319 -0.31 -18.56 -10.18
N LEU A 320 0.52 -19.59 -10.15
CA LEU A 320 0.78 -20.46 -11.28
C LEU A 320 0.17 -21.86 -11.07
N SER A 321 -0.76 -22.05 -10.13
CA SER A 321 -1.47 -23.31 -10.00
C SER A 321 -2.50 -23.46 -11.12
N LYS A 322 -2.73 -24.71 -11.57
CA LYS A 322 -3.83 -25.02 -12.48
C LYS A 322 -5.13 -24.49 -11.91
N ILE A 323 -5.87 -23.72 -12.71
CA ILE A 323 -7.20 -23.28 -12.34
C ILE A 323 -8.13 -24.50 -12.36
N PRO A 324 -8.66 -24.96 -11.23
CA PRO A 324 -9.51 -26.13 -11.20
C PRO A 324 -10.74 -25.92 -12.11
N GLY A 325 -11.01 -26.88 -12.98
CA GLY A 325 -12.16 -26.84 -13.89
C GLY A 325 -11.99 -26.00 -15.15
N SER A 326 -10.81 -25.42 -15.42
CA SER A 326 -10.57 -24.72 -16.68
C SER A 326 -10.54 -25.71 -17.84
N THR A 327 -11.41 -25.49 -18.82
CA THR A 327 -11.41 -26.18 -20.11
C THR A 327 -10.51 -25.50 -21.14
N CYS A 328 -10.06 -24.29 -20.85
CA CYS A 328 -9.18 -23.50 -21.71
C CYS A 328 -7.80 -24.17 -21.79
N LYS A 329 -7.36 -24.49 -23.00
CA LYS A 329 -6.05 -25.09 -23.27
C LYS A 329 -5.08 -24.10 -23.88
N ARG A 330 -5.58 -23.03 -24.46
CA ARG A 330 -4.79 -22.02 -25.18
C ARG A 330 -5.42 -20.65 -25.08
N LEU A 331 -4.58 -19.62 -24.93
CA LEU A 331 -4.94 -18.20 -25.02
C LEU A 331 -4.01 -17.52 -26.02
N THR A 332 -4.57 -16.64 -26.85
CA THR A 332 -3.80 -15.84 -27.81
C THR A 332 -3.89 -14.37 -27.43
N ILE A 333 -2.74 -13.72 -27.25
CA ILE A 333 -2.63 -12.31 -26.87
C ILE A 333 -2.06 -11.54 -28.06
N LEU A 334 -2.75 -10.51 -28.52
CA LEU A 334 -2.24 -9.56 -29.50
C LEU A 334 -1.64 -8.34 -28.76
N THR A 335 -0.43 -7.92 -29.13
CA THR A 335 0.23 -6.77 -28.50
C THR A 335 1.14 -6.03 -29.48
N LEU A 336 1.35 -4.75 -29.21
CA LEU A 336 2.33 -3.92 -29.93
C LEU A 336 3.76 -4.37 -29.64
N ASP A 337 4.64 -4.28 -30.65
CA ASP A 337 6.07 -4.45 -30.45
C ASP A 337 6.61 -3.38 -29.50
N SER A 338 7.06 -3.83 -28.36
CA SER A 338 7.54 -3.01 -27.26
C SER A 338 8.41 -3.84 -26.32
N PRO A 339 9.26 -3.20 -25.50
CA PRO A 339 9.99 -3.94 -24.46
C PRO A 339 9.06 -4.75 -23.54
N THR A 340 7.86 -4.27 -23.29
CA THR A 340 6.85 -4.98 -22.49
C THR A 340 6.32 -6.23 -23.19
N ALA A 341 6.19 -6.23 -24.53
CA ALA A 341 5.75 -7.40 -25.28
C ALA A 341 6.74 -8.57 -25.13
N ARG A 342 8.03 -8.30 -25.15
CA ARG A 342 9.08 -9.31 -24.93
C ARG A 342 9.06 -9.88 -23.51
N ILE A 343 8.74 -9.05 -22.52
CA ILE A 343 8.51 -9.52 -21.15
C ILE A 343 7.28 -10.43 -21.11
N MET A 344 6.20 -10.07 -21.82
CA MET A 344 4.98 -10.89 -21.91
C MET A 344 5.27 -12.28 -22.52
N GLU A 345 6.09 -12.40 -23.55
CA GLU A 345 6.51 -13.71 -24.11
C GLU A 345 7.21 -14.57 -23.06
N ASN A 346 8.14 -14.00 -22.30
CA ASN A 346 8.82 -14.73 -21.24
C ASN A 346 7.85 -15.15 -20.11
N MET A 347 6.94 -14.28 -19.72
CA MET A 347 5.92 -14.59 -18.71
C MET A 347 4.92 -15.63 -19.22
N ALA A 348 4.53 -15.57 -20.49
CA ALA A 348 3.66 -16.55 -21.14
C ALA A 348 4.24 -17.96 -21.06
N ARG A 349 5.54 -18.12 -21.34
CA ARG A 349 6.24 -19.40 -21.22
C ARG A 349 6.22 -19.93 -19.79
N ILE A 350 6.57 -19.08 -18.80
CA ILE A 350 6.54 -19.45 -17.38
C ILE A 350 5.13 -19.86 -16.96
N TYR A 351 4.13 -19.16 -17.42
CA TYR A 351 2.72 -19.46 -17.12
C TYR A 351 2.28 -20.78 -17.75
N THR A 352 2.65 -21.02 -19.02
CA THR A 352 2.36 -22.27 -19.71
C THR A 352 2.98 -23.48 -18.99
N ASP A 353 4.26 -23.37 -18.61
CA ASP A 353 4.98 -24.44 -17.90
C ASP A 353 4.32 -24.75 -16.53
N ALA A 354 3.80 -23.76 -15.88
CA ALA A 354 3.20 -23.91 -14.55
C ALA A 354 1.74 -24.40 -14.57
N THR A 355 0.95 -23.99 -15.56
CA THR A 355 -0.50 -24.24 -15.60
C THR A 355 -0.92 -25.28 -16.61
N GLY A 356 -0.10 -25.50 -17.65
CA GLY A 356 -0.44 -26.31 -18.82
C GLY A 356 -1.40 -25.61 -19.79
N ILE A 357 -1.67 -24.30 -19.61
CA ILE A 357 -2.43 -23.46 -20.54
C ILE A 357 -1.44 -22.80 -21.47
N GLU A 358 -1.49 -23.13 -22.75
CA GLU A 358 -0.62 -22.51 -23.76
C GLU A 358 -0.99 -21.03 -23.93
N ILE A 359 -0.02 -20.12 -23.78
CA ILE A 359 -0.19 -18.71 -24.10
C ILE A 359 0.66 -18.36 -25.31
N LYS A 360 -0.01 -17.96 -26.40
CA LYS A 360 0.63 -17.43 -27.59
C LYS A 360 0.58 -15.91 -27.58
N VAL A 361 1.74 -15.27 -27.66
CA VAL A 361 1.84 -13.81 -27.80
C VAL A 361 2.13 -13.46 -29.25
N ALA A 362 1.19 -12.78 -29.90
CA ALA A 362 1.35 -12.23 -31.25
C ALA A 362 1.79 -10.77 -31.13
N ILE A 363 3.02 -10.49 -31.58
CA ILE A 363 3.61 -9.14 -31.53
C ILE A 363 3.50 -8.52 -32.91
N CYS A 364 2.88 -7.35 -33.01
CA CYS A 364 2.68 -6.62 -34.24
C CYS A 364 3.24 -5.20 -34.14
N SER A 365 3.61 -4.64 -35.31
CA SER A 365 3.90 -3.22 -35.42
C SER A 365 2.63 -2.37 -35.17
N TYR A 366 2.81 -1.07 -34.95
CA TYR A 366 1.70 -0.15 -34.75
C TYR A 366 0.70 -0.20 -35.91
N ASP A 367 1.19 -0.15 -37.15
CA ASP A 367 0.35 -0.23 -38.36
C ASP A 367 -0.30 -1.61 -38.50
N GLY A 368 0.41 -2.68 -38.21
CA GLY A 368 -0.11 -4.04 -38.27
C GLY A 368 -1.24 -4.33 -37.30
N ILE A 369 -1.19 -3.76 -36.08
CA ILE A 369 -2.31 -3.85 -35.13
C ILE A 369 -3.52 -3.08 -35.66
N HIS A 370 -3.31 -1.89 -36.23
CA HIS A 370 -4.40 -1.12 -36.83
C HIS A 370 -5.10 -1.86 -37.96
N GLU A 371 -4.33 -2.50 -38.83
CA GLU A 371 -4.87 -3.35 -39.92
C GLU A 371 -5.72 -4.51 -39.38
N ILE A 372 -5.18 -5.25 -38.41
CA ILE A 372 -5.88 -6.39 -37.78
C ILE A 372 -7.19 -5.96 -37.14
N LEU A 373 -7.19 -4.82 -36.43
CA LEU A 373 -8.36 -4.33 -35.69
C LEU A 373 -9.36 -3.58 -36.55
N SER A 374 -8.96 -3.10 -37.73
CA SER A 374 -9.86 -2.52 -38.71
C SER A 374 -10.71 -3.59 -39.42
N ASP A 375 -10.26 -4.83 -39.43
CA ASP A 375 -11.03 -5.99 -39.89
C ASP A 375 -11.65 -6.72 -38.67
N LEU A 376 -12.84 -6.26 -38.26
CA LEU A 376 -13.58 -6.82 -37.11
C LEU A 376 -13.82 -8.33 -37.18
N GLY A 377 -13.78 -8.95 -38.38
CA GLY A 377 -13.88 -10.41 -38.57
C GLY A 377 -12.67 -11.17 -38.04
N ASN A 378 -11.53 -10.54 -37.82
CA ASN A 378 -10.29 -11.15 -37.34
C ASN A 378 -10.08 -11.01 -35.82
N THR A 379 -10.94 -10.28 -35.10
CA THR A 379 -10.79 -10.09 -33.64
C THR A 379 -11.00 -11.39 -32.86
N ASP A 380 -11.82 -12.30 -33.36
CA ASP A 380 -12.08 -13.63 -32.74
C ASP A 380 -10.85 -14.54 -32.72
N ALA A 381 -9.77 -14.18 -33.44
CA ALA A 381 -8.51 -14.89 -33.39
C ALA A 381 -7.69 -14.65 -32.12
N TYR A 382 -8.08 -13.64 -31.32
CA TYR A 382 -7.34 -13.22 -30.13
C TYR A 382 -8.26 -13.16 -28.92
N ASP A 383 -7.82 -13.80 -27.83
CA ASP A 383 -8.54 -13.80 -26.56
C ASP A 383 -8.29 -12.53 -25.74
N VAL A 384 -7.13 -11.90 -25.92
CA VAL A 384 -6.71 -10.67 -25.23
C VAL A 384 -6.00 -9.75 -26.22
N ILE A 385 -6.41 -8.49 -26.25
CA ILE A 385 -5.77 -7.46 -27.08
C ILE A 385 -5.24 -6.37 -26.18
N ARG A 386 -3.93 -6.09 -26.28
CA ARG A 386 -3.31 -4.97 -25.59
C ARG A 386 -3.22 -3.78 -26.51
N LEU A 387 -4.00 -2.74 -26.19
CA LEU A 387 -4.07 -1.49 -26.95
C LEU A 387 -3.29 -0.37 -26.24
N ASP A 388 -2.87 0.63 -27.02
CA ASP A 388 -2.48 1.93 -26.49
C ASP A 388 -3.75 2.70 -26.05
N HIS A 389 -3.62 3.51 -24.99
CA HIS A 389 -4.75 4.28 -24.46
C HIS A 389 -5.34 5.26 -25.49
N THR A 390 -4.54 5.74 -26.43
CA THR A 390 -4.98 6.62 -27.53
C THR A 390 -5.99 5.97 -28.46
N TRP A 391 -6.07 4.65 -28.48
CA TRP A 391 -6.97 3.89 -29.35
C TRP A 391 -8.27 3.48 -28.65
N LEU A 392 -8.34 3.62 -27.32
CA LEU A 392 -9.52 3.21 -26.56
C LEU A 392 -10.79 3.98 -26.96
N SER A 393 -10.68 5.26 -27.31
CA SER A 393 -11.82 6.05 -27.77
C SER A 393 -12.33 5.62 -29.14
N TRP A 394 -11.44 5.14 -30.01
CA TRP A 394 -11.83 4.67 -31.34
C TRP A 394 -12.43 3.26 -31.31
N PHE A 395 -11.87 2.37 -30.46
CA PHE A 395 -12.39 1.02 -30.32
C PHE A 395 -13.59 0.92 -29.37
N GLY A 396 -13.74 1.81 -28.39
CA GLY A 396 -14.84 1.80 -27.45
C GLY A 396 -16.22 2.04 -28.06
N GLU A 397 -16.27 2.53 -29.31
CA GLU A 397 -17.50 2.64 -30.09
C GLU A 397 -17.79 1.40 -30.96
N HIS A 398 -16.84 0.43 -31.05
CA HIS A 398 -16.89 -0.69 -31.99
C HIS A 398 -16.71 -2.08 -31.34
N ILE A 399 -16.41 -2.12 -30.03
CA ILE A 399 -16.36 -3.31 -29.19
C ILE A 399 -17.39 -3.17 -28.07
#